data_dadef3f1d7453bd2c89730e8b687f4a6
#
_entry.id   dadef3f1d7453bd2c89730e8b687f4a6
#
_cell.length_a   1.000
_cell.length_b   1.000
_cell.length_c   1.000
_cell.angle_alpha   90.00
_cell.angle_beta   90.00
_cell.angle_gamma   90.00
#
_symmetry.space_group_name_H-M   'P 1'
#
loop_
_entity.id
_entity.type
_entity.pdbx_description
1 polymer ?
#
loop_
_entity_poly.entity_id
_entity_poly.type
_entity_poly.pdbx_seq_one_letter_code
_entity_poly.pdbx_strand_id
1 'polypeptide(L)'
;MNTKRIINISLIVIGLIGLIFIFWWLSKDPTSKLVINVEGADNRGEGLAAEDVEIGEHFEHFATDYEKFTETWPRFRGSDFDNISKSPVKMIDNFGTEGPKIMWSVELGEGHSGAAVYEGLVYILDYSEEERADKLRCFSLADGKEMWSRGYSLSVKRNHGMSRTIPAITEDYIVTIGPKSHVMCLDREDGEFRWGFDVVKEYQTEIPFWYTGQCPLIDNNTAIIAAGG
;
A
#
# COMPACT_ATOMS: atom_id res chain seq x y z
N MET A 1 -58.05 -43.41 -5.99
CA MET A 1 -56.58 -43.44 -6.30
C MET A 1 -55.83 -43.73 -4.99
N ASN A 2 -55.00 -44.77 -5.01
CA ASN A 2 -54.34 -45.24 -3.76
C ASN A 2 -53.38 -44.19 -3.19
N THR A 3 -53.51 -43.80 -1.91
CA THR A 3 -52.74 -42.76 -1.25
C THR A 3 -51.23 -42.91 -1.46
N LYS A 4 -50.70 -44.13 -1.43
CA LYS A 4 -49.29 -44.43 -1.74
C LYS A 4 -48.92 -44.03 -3.17
N ARG A 5 -49.79 -44.14 -4.13
CA ARG A 5 -49.51 -43.75 -5.52
C ARG A 5 -49.49 -42.26 -5.70
N ILE A 6 -50.29 -41.52 -4.93
CA ILE A 6 -50.28 -40.05 -4.92
C ILE A 6 -48.98 -39.55 -4.33
N ILE A 7 -48.54 -40.11 -3.17
CA ILE A 7 -47.28 -39.73 -2.51
C ILE A 7 -46.10 -39.98 -3.45
N ASN A 8 -46.01 -41.12 -4.09
CA ASN A 8 -44.92 -41.45 -5.01
C ASN A 8 -44.88 -40.48 -6.21
N ILE A 9 -46.04 -40.15 -6.78
CA ILE A 9 -46.11 -39.17 -7.88
C ILE A 9 -45.68 -37.78 -7.41
N SER A 10 -46.11 -37.36 -6.22
CA SER A 10 -45.70 -36.05 -5.66
C SER A 10 -44.18 -35.97 -5.43
N LEU A 11 -43.56 -37.01 -4.92
CA LEU A 11 -42.09 -37.06 -4.74
C LEU A 11 -41.34 -36.97 -6.08
N ILE A 12 -41.83 -37.67 -7.12
CA ILE A 12 -41.25 -37.62 -8.46
C ILE A 12 -41.38 -36.20 -9.04
N VAL A 13 -42.55 -35.57 -8.90
CA VAL A 13 -42.80 -34.21 -9.40
C VAL A 13 -41.88 -33.19 -8.68
N ILE A 14 -41.77 -33.29 -7.36
CA ILE A 14 -40.86 -32.41 -6.58
C ILE A 14 -39.42 -32.61 -7.02
N GLY A 15 -39.00 -33.87 -7.21
CA GLY A 15 -37.66 -34.18 -7.73
C GLY A 15 -37.37 -33.57 -9.10
N LEU A 16 -38.35 -33.67 -10.02
CA LEU A 16 -38.22 -33.09 -11.37
C LEU A 16 -38.15 -31.54 -11.32
N ILE A 17 -38.99 -30.92 -10.47
CA ILE A 17 -38.94 -29.45 -10.28
C ILE A 17 -37.56 -29.04 -9.73
N GLY A 18 -37.03 -29.78 -8.75
CA GLY A 18 -35.70 -29.54 -8.19
C GLY A 18 -34.60 -29.66 -9.25
N LEU A 19 -34.65 -30.70 -10.10
CA LEU A 19 -33.70 -30.86 -11.20
C LEU A 19 -33.79 -29.73 -12.22
N ILE A 20 -34.99 -29.31 -12.60
CA ILE A 20 -35.20 -28.17 -13.52
C ILE A 20 -34.63 -26.89 -12.92
N PHE A 21 -34.83 -26.65 -11.60
CA PHE A 21 -34.30 -25.48 -10.92
C PHE A 21 -32.76 -25.49 -10.87
N ILE A 22 -32.16 -26.64 -10.56
CA ILE A 22 -30.70 -26.80 -10.56
C ILE A 22 -30.14 -26.57 -11.95
N PHE A 23 -30.77 -27.16 -12.98
CA PHE A 23 -30.34 -26.99 -14.37
C PHE A 23 -30.44 -25.52 -14.81
N TRP A 24 -31.55 -24.86 -14.46
CA TRP A 24 -31.73 -23.42 -14.70
C TRP A 24 -30.69 -22.59 -13.98
N TRP A 25 -30.36 -22.90 -12.71
CA TRP A 25 -29.36 -22.21 -11.94
C TRP A 25 -27.94 -22.40 -12.50
N LEU A 26 -27.59 -23.64 -12.86
CA LEU A 26 -26.30 -23.96 -13.49
C LEU A 26 -26.15 -23.37 -14.90
N SER A 27 -27.26 -23.14 -15.61
CA SER A 27 -27.21 -22.48 -16.91
C SER A 27 -27.03 -20.97 -16.85
N LYS A 28 -27.15 -20.38 -15.67
CA LYS A 28 -26.82 -18.96 -15.44
C LYS A 28 -25.34 -18.78 -15.38
N ASP A 29 -24.79 -18.16 -16.39
CA ASP A 29 -23.41 -17.69 -16.36
C ASP A 29 -23.33 -16.38 -15.55
N PRO A 30 -22.79 -16.39 -14.31
CA PRO A 30 -22.67 -15.18 -13.51
C PRO A 30 -21.72 -14.17 -14.15
N THR A 31 -20.86 -14.63 -15.07
CA THR A 31 -19.88 -13.79 -15.74
C THR A 31 -20.43 -13.15 -17.02
N SER A 32 -21.61 -13.56 -17.51
CA SER A 32 -22.21 -13.05 -18.75
C SER A 32 -22.48 -11.53 -18.74
N LYS A 33 -22.50 -10.91 -17.56
CA LYS A 33 -22.65 -9.47 -17.38
C LYS A 33 -21.32 -8.76 -17.10
N LEU A 34 -20.23 -9.52 -16.95
CA LEU A 34 -18.91 -8.93 -16.79
C LEU A 34 -18.43 -8.47 -18.17
N VAL A 35 -18.28 -7.18 -18.31
CA VAL A 35 -17.61 -6.61 -19.46
C VAL A 35 -16.12 -6.76 -19.20
N ILE A 36 -15.42 -7.42 -20.12
CA ILE A 36 -13.96 -7.44 -20.10
C ILE A 36 -13.54 -6.00 -20.39
N ASN A 37 -13.01 -5.30 -19.38
CA ASN A 37 -12.36 -4.02 -19.60
C ASN A 37 -11.08 -4.29 -20.40
N VAL A 38 -11.08 -3.80 -21.63
CA VAL A 38 -9.87 -3.71 -22.42
C VAL A 38 -9.16 -2.44 -21.97
N GLU A 39 -7.87 -2.49 -21.78
CA GLU A 39 -7.05 -1.32 -21.46
C GLU A 39 -7.44 -0.13 -22.37
N GLY A 40 -7.65 1.03 -21.75
CA GLY A 40 -8.08 2.25 -22.45
C GLY A 40 -9.58 2.31 -22.81
N ALA A 41 -10.38 1.25 -22.57
CA ALA A 41 -11.81 1.22 -22.92
C ALA A 41 -12.75 1.74 -21.83
N ASP A 42 -12.24 2.11 -20.65
CA ASP A 42 -13.03 2.51 -19.48
C ASP A 42 -13.40 3.99 -19.45
N ASN A 43 -13.19 4.75 -20.55
CA ASN A 43 -13.46 6.18 -20.66
C ASN A 43 -12.90 7.01 -19.50
N ARG A 44 -11.79 6.59 -18.91
CA ARG A 44 -11.05 7.45 -17.99
C ARG A 44 -10.63 8.68 -18.78
N GLY A 45 -10.84 9.86 -18.22
CA GLY A 45 -10.33 11.09 -18.81
C GLY A 45 -8.83 10.95 -19.06
N GLU A 46 -8.30 11.76 -19.98
CA GLU A 46 -6.88 11.74 -20.31
C GLU A 46 -6.04 11.61 -19.04
N GLY A 47 -5.20 10.57 -18.97
CA GLY A 47 -4.35 10.29 -17.84
C GLY A 47 -3.47 11.51 -17.52
N LEU A 48 -3.04 11.63 -16.27
CA LEU A 48 -2.09 12.67 -15.90
C LEU A 48 -0.81 12.45 -16.70
N ALA A 49 -0.33 13.47 -17.41
CA ALA A 49 0.92 13.39 -18.14
C ALA A 49 2.08 13.04 -17.19
N ALA A 50 2.94 12.12 -17.61
CA ALA A 50 4.17 11.83 -16.92
C ALA A 50 5.06 13.09 -16.91
N GLU A 51 5.55 13.49 -15.75
CA GLU A 51 6.54 14.56 -15.59
C GLU A 51 7.94 13.96 -15.70
N ASP A 52 8.91 14.75 -16.17
CA ASP A 52 10.30 14.39 -16.04
C ASP A 52 10.75 14.66 -14.60
N VAL A 53 11.06 13.59 -13.88
CA VAL A 53 11.43 13.62 -12.48
C VAL A 53 12.79 12.97 -12.30
N GLU A 54 13.69 13.65 -11.61
CA GLU A 54 14.96 13.07 -11.15
C GLU A 54 14.75 12.42 -9.78
N ILE A 55 14.45 11.12 -9.80
CA ILE A 55 14.08 10.38 -8.60
C ILE A 55 15.23 10.35 -7.61
N GLY A 56 14.99 10.82 -6.38
CA GLY A 56 15.99 10.85 -5.31
C GLY A 56 16.94 12.04 -5.33
N GLU A 57 16.67 13.09 -6.13
CA GLU A 57 17.53 14.29 -6.25
C GLU A 57 17.68 15.08 -4.96
N HIS A 58 16.61 15.14 -4.16
CA HIS A 58 16.63 15.84 -2.88
C HIS A 58 17.11 14.92 -1.78
N PHE A 59 18.20 15.27 -1.14
CA PHE A 59 18.74 14.53 0.00
C PHE A 59 19.20 15.47 1.09
N GLU A 60 18.71 15.25 2.29
CA GLU A 60 19.10 15.97 3.49
C GLU A 60 19.44 14.96 4.58
N HIS A 61 20.54 15.18 5.25
CA HIS A 61 21.03 14.35 6.33
C HIS A 61 21.18 15.19 7.60
N PHE A 62 20.54 14.77 8.70
CA PHE A 62 20.48 15.56 9.93
C PHE A 62 21.23 14.91 11.09
N ALA A 63 21.21 13.58 11.17
CA ALA A 63 21.82 12.85 12.28
C ALA A 63 22.16 11.40 11.91
N THR A 64 23.10 10.80 12.65
CA THR A 64 23.54 9.40 12.47
C THR A 64 23.23 8.51 13.67
N ASP A 65 23.20 9.09 14.87
CA ASP A 65 23.07 8.32 16.10
C ASP A 65 21.61 8.16 16.51
N TYR A 66 21.19 6.92 16.72
CA TYR A 66 19.85 6.57 17.19
C TYR A 66 19.90 5.33 18.10
N GLU A 67 18.92 5.17 18.95
CA GLU A 67 18.75 3.97 19.79
C GLU A 67 18.16 2.84 18.95
N LYS A 68 18.83 1.68 18.96
CA LYS A 68 18.37 0.48 18.25
C LYS A 68 17.38 -0.30 19.11
N PHE A 69 16.29 -0.76 18.47
CA PHE A 69 15.29 -1.66 19.04
C PHE A 69 15.21 -2.92 18.18
N THR A 70 14.66 -3.98 18.73
CA THR A 70 14.52 -5.26 18.01
C THR A 70 13.19 -5.40 17.29
N GLU A 71 12.20 -4.61 17.69
CA GLU A 71 10.87 -4.66 17.13
C GLU A 71 10.80 -4.01 15.75
N THR A 72 10.05 -4.65 14.86
CA THR A 72 9.86 -4.18 13.49
C THR A 72 8.40 -4.23 13.04
N TRP A 73 8.01 -3.27 12.21
CA TRP A 73 6.80 -3.25 11.40
C TRP A 73 7.18 -2.80 9.99
N PRO A 74 7.87 -3.66 9.22
CA PRO A 74 8.69 -3.23 8.07
C PRO A 74 7.91 -2.90 6.80
N ARG A 75 6.59 -3.08 6.78
CA ARG A 75 5.78 -2.92 5.58
C ARG A 75 4.29 -2.87 5.87
N PHE A 76 3.49 -2.67 4.84
CA PHE A 76 2.03 -2.79 4.92
C PHE A 76 1.64 -4.14 5.54
N ARG A 77 0.79 -4.12 6.57
CA ARG A 77 0.32 -5.27 7.35
C ARG A 77 1.38 -6.01 8.17
N GLY A 78 2.56 -5.40 8.39
CA GLY A 78 3.60 -5.96 9.25
C GLY A 78 4.46 -7.03 8.60
N SER A 79 5.26 -7.71 9.40
CA SER A 79 6.27 -8.66 8.93
C SER A 79 5.69 -9.83 8.13
N ASP A 80 4.55 -10.38 8.60
CA ASP A 80 3.93 -11.59 8.03
C ASP A 80 2.65 -11.28 7.24
N PHE A 81 2.36 -10.01 6.94
CA PHE A 81 1.15 -9.54 6.23
C PHE A 81 -0.18 -9.89 6.93
N ASP A 82 -0.15 -10.16 8.22
CA ASP A 82 -1.31 -10.62 9.00
C ASP A 82 -1.91 -9.55 9.93
N ASN A 83 -1.32 -8.34 9.97
CA ASN A 83 -1.65 -7.26 10.90
C ASN A 83 -1.43 -7.61 12.38
N ILE A 84 -0.56 -8.58 12.67
CA ILE A 84 -0.27 -9.00 14.04
C ILE A 84 1.14 -8.56 14.40
N SER A 85 1.26 -7.76 15.48
CA SER A 85 2.57 -7.43 16.04
C SER A 85 3.21 -8.68 16.64
N LYS A 86 4.47 -8.91 16.32
CA LYS A 86 5.27 -10.00 16.88
C LYS A 86 6.09 -9.55 18.08
N SER A 87 5.92 -8.31 18.53
CA SER A 87 6.59 -7.81 19.73
C SER A 87 6.19 -8.68 20.96
N PRO A 88 7.16 -9.11 21.76
CA PRO A 88 6.90 -9.83 23.01
C PRO A 88 6.36 -8.92 24.11
N VAL A 89 6.38 -7.61 23.90
CA VAL A 89 5.93 -6.62 24.87
C VAL A 89 4.42 -6.68 25.01
N LYS A 90 3.94 -7.00 26.21
CA LYS A 90 2.52 -7.00 26.51
C LYS A 90 2.02 -5.56 26.59
N MET A 91 1.07 -5.23 25.74
CA MET A 91 0.39 -3.94 25.82
C MET A 91 -0.44 -3.87 27.12
N ILE A 92 -0.42 -2.70 27.74
CA ILE A 92 -1.35 -2.41 28.87
C ILE A 92 -2.75 -2.22 28.28
N ASP A 93 -3.73 -2.72 28.99
CA ASP A 93 -5.15 -2.67 28.60
C ASP A 93 -5.90 -1.47 29.22
N ASN A 94 -5.23 -0.70 30.07
CA ASN A 94 -5.81 0.48 30.71
C ASN A 94 -4.74 1.58 30.87
N PHE A 95 -4.95 2.70 30.20
CA PHE A 95 -4.09 3.89 30.27
C PHE A 95 -4.57 4.93 31.30
N GLY A 96 -5.61 4.62 32.09
CA GLY A 96 -6.22 5.59 33.00
C GLY A 96 -7.03 6.67 32.30
N THR A 97 -7.33 7.75 33.01
CA THR A 97 -8.14 8.87 32.48
C THR A 97 -7.38 9.79 31.50
N GLU A 98 -6.08 9.79 31.55
CA GLU A 98 -5.22 10.67 30.74
C GLU A 98 -4.82 10.06 29.40
N GLY A 99 -5.11 8.77 29.21
CA GLY A 99 -4.70 8.05 27.99
C GLY A 99 -3.21 7.70 27.98
N PRO A 100 -2.69 7.20 26.84
CA PRO A 100 -1.27 6.88 26.70
C PRO A 100 -0.42 8.16 26.68
N LYS A 101 0.76 8.09 27.29
CA LYS A 101 1.72 9.19 27.28
C LYS A 101 2.25 9.38 25.84
N ILE A 102 2.17 10.61 25.33
CA ILE A 102 2.83 11.01 24.08
C ILE A 102 4.33 11.14 24.37
N MET A 103 5.16 10.36 23.68
CA MET A 103 6.62 10.41 23.83
C MET A 103 7.20 11.55 23.00
N TRP A 104 6.75 11.65 21.76
CA TRP A 104 7.13 12.72 20.84
C TRP A 104 6.06 12.88 19.74
N SER A 105 6.14 13.98 19.01
CA SER A 105 5.33 14.23 17.82
C SER A 105 6.14 15.05 16.82
N VAL A 106 5.93 14.81 15.54
CA VAL A 106 6.55 15.55 14.44
C VAL A 106 5.47 16.08 13.50
N GLU A 107 5.74 17.20 12.89
CA GLU A 107 4.88 17.74 11.85
C GLU A 107 5.21 17.06 10.52
N LEU A 108 4.17 16.70 9.79
CA LEU A 108 4.23 16.17 8.44
C LEU A 108 3.43 17.08 7.52
N GLY A 109 3.73 17.00 6.24
CA GLY A 109 2.93 17.62 5.20
C GLY A 109 1.58 16.90 5.00
N GLU A 110 0.91 17.20 3.92
CA GLU A 110 -0.37 16.55 3.61
C GLU A 110 -0.14 15.14 3.08
N GLY A 111 -0.79 14.14 3.66
CA GLY A 111 -0.66 12.75 3.23
C GLY A 111 -1.55 11.79 3.98
N HIS A 112 -1.56 10.56 3.51
CA HIS A 112 -2.31 9.43 4.07
C HIS A 112 -1.43 8.19 4.24
N SER A 113 -0.11 8.40 4.25
CA SER A 113 0.85 7.31 4.38
C SER A 113 0.85 6.72 5.78
N GLY A 114 1.04 5.42 5.89
CA GLY A 114 1.36 4.78 7.15
C GLY A 114 2.88 4.70 7.36
N ALA A 115 3.31 4.75 8.59
CA ALA A 115 4.72 4.56 8.92
C ALA A 115 5.12 3.09 8.88
N ALA A 116 6.35 2.81 8.45
CA ALA A 116 7.03 1.54 8.68
C ALA A 116 8.11 1.73 9.74
N VAL A 117 8.39 0.68 10.50
CA VAL A 117 9.36 0.71 11.60
C VAL A 117 10.35 -0.42 11.44
N TYR A 118 11.63 -0.11 11.57
CA TYR A 118 12.68 -1.12 11.52
C TYR A 118 13.83 -0.74 12.45
N GLU A 119 14.08 -1.58 13.45
CA GLU A 119 15.21 -1.49 14.39
C GLU A 119 15.50 -0.10 14.96
N GLY A 120 14.46 0.61 15.41
CA GLY A 120 14.61 1.92 16.05
C GLY A 120 14.48 3.11 15.10
N LEU A 121 14.21 2.87 13.83
CA LEU A 121 13.92 3.91 12.85
C LEU A 121 12.47 3.83 12.36
N VAL A 122 11.88 4.99 12.12
CA VAL A 122 10.53 5.18 11.60
C VAL A 122 10.61 5.85 10.25
N TYR A 123 9.98 5.26 9.25
CA TYR A 123 10.00 5.73 7.87
C TYR A 123 8.60 6.04 7.41
N ILE A 124 8.42 7.22 6.83
CA ILE A 124 7.12 7.66 6.35
C ILE A 124 7.27 8.49 5.08
N LEU A 125 6.40 8.22 4.11
CA LEU A 125 6.28 9.09 2.94
C LEU A 125 5.50 10.34 3.31
N ASP A 126 6.02 11.48 2.92
CA ASP A 126 5.52 12.80 3.22
C ASP A 126 5.56 13.67 1.96
N TYR A 127 4.59 14.56 1.79
CA TYR A 127 4.58 15.51 0.69
C TYR A 127 4.74 16.92 1.21
N SER A 128 5.83 17.56 0.81
CA SER A 128 6.08 18.97 1.07
C SER A 128 5.37 19.84 0.02
N GLU A 129 4.33 20.57 0.42
CA GLU A 129 3.66 21.53 -0.49
C GLU A 129 4.56 22.71 -0.82
N GLU A 130 5.39 23.15 0.10
CA GLU A 130 6.29 24.29 -0.07
C GLU A 130 7.35 23.99 -1.14
N GLU A 131 7.98 22.83 -1.03
CA GLU A 131 9.01 22.38 -1.96
C GLU A 131 8.44 21.68 -3.20
N ARG A 132 7.14 21.32 -3.18
CA ARG A 132 6.49 20.47 -4.18
C ARG A 132 7.25 19.17 -4.39
N ALA A 133 7.54 18.48 -3.30
CA ALA A 133 8.35 17.28 -3.31
C ALA A 133 7.68 16.13 -2.56
N ASP A 134 7.77 14.94 -3.13
CA ASP A 134 7.44 13.68 -2.46
C ASP A 134 8.73 13.16 -1.81
N LYS A 135 8.71 12.96 -0.49
CA LYS A 135 9.88 12.60 0.30
C LYS A 135 9.63 11.38 1.17
N LEU A 136 10.61 10.51 1.27
CA LEU A 136 10.69 9.56 2.38
C LEU A 136 11.47 10.25 3.50
N ARG A 137 10.88 10.31 4.69
CA ARG A 137 11.52 10.87 5.90
C ARG A 137 11.78 9.75 6.90
N CYS A 138 12.94 9.80 7.51
CA CYS A 138 13.39 8.84 8.51
C CYS A 138 13.56 9.53 9.85
N PHE A 139 12.96 8.96 10.91
CA PHE A 139 13.00 9.48 12.27
C PHE A 139 13.49 8.41 13.24
N SER A 140 14.15 8.85 14.30
CA SER A 140 14.45 8.01 15.46
C SER A 140 13.14 7.65 16.21
N LEU A 141 12.92 6.37 16.45
CA LEU A 141 11.77 5.90 17.20
C LEU A 141 11.79 6.35 18.67
N ALA A 142 12.99 6.52 19.24
CA ALA A 142 13.16 6.87 20.63
C ALA A 142 12.68 8.29 20.97
N ASP A 143 12.96 9.25 20.10
CA ASP A 143 12.80 10.68 20.41
C ASP A 143 12.21 11.52 19.27
N GLY A 144 11.91 10.91 18.12
CA GLY A 144 11.34 11.60 16.96
C GLY A 144 12.31 12.51 16.21
N LYS A 145 13.62 12.44 16.51
CA LYS A 145 14.62 13.22 15.78
C LYS A 145 14.71 12.77 14.34
N GLU A 146 14.66 13.70 13.41
CA GLU A 146 14.83 13.40 12.00
C GLU A 146 16.29 13.02 11.71
N MET A 147 16.46 11.89 11.04
CA MET A 147 17.77 11.33 10.72
C MET A 147 18.20 11.78 9.33
N TRP A 148 17.33 11.57 8.36
CA TRP A 148 17.51 11.97 6.98
C TRP A 148 16.17 12.06 6.25
N SER A 149 16.16 12.73 5.12
CA SER A 149 15.07 12.68 4.15
C SER A 149 15.60 12.56 2.74
N ARG A 150 14.88 11.82 1.89
CA ARG A 150 15.18 11.73 0.46
C ARG A 150 13.91 11.75 -0.35
N GLY A 151 13.94 12.48 -1.46
CA GLY A 151 12.78 12.63 -2.30
C GLY A 151 13.10 13.24 -3.66
N TYR A 152 12.09 13.74 -4.32
CA TYR A 152 12.18 14.33 -5.65
C TYR A 152 11.07 15.34 -5.86
N SER A 153 11.32 16.31 -6.75
CA SER A 153 10.31 17.31 -7.14
C SER A 153 9.14 16.63 -7.85
N LEU A 154 7.92 16.90 -7.39
CA LEU A 154 6.71 16.32 -7.95
C LEU A 154 5.51 17.21 -7.73
N SER A 155 4.83 17.61 -8.80
CA SER A 155 3.54 18.28 -8.68
C SER A 155 2.41 17.28 -8.54
N VAL A 156 1.65 17.33 -7.44
CA VAL A 156 0.42 16.56 -7.26
C VAL A 156 -0.76 17.50 -7.05
N LYS A 157 -1.94 17.08 -7.50
CA LYS A 157 -3.16 17.81 -7.18
C LYS A 157 -3.56 17.50 -5.75
N ARG A 158 -3.84 18.55 -5.00
CA ARG A 158 -4.50 18.44 -3.70
C ARG A 158 -5.77 17.64 -3.88
N ASN A 159 -6.08 16.75 -3.02
CA ASN A 159 -7.25 15.89 -3.01
C ASN A 159 -6.84 14.47 -2.54
N HIS A 160 -6.75 13.50 -3.44
CA HIS A 160 -6.29 12.15 -3.12
C HIS A 160 -4.84 11.90 -3.60
N GLY A 161 -4.18 12.95 -4.06
CA GLY A 161 -2.89 12.88 -4.73
C GLY A 161 -1.68 12.76 -3.82
N MET A 162 -1.85 12.95 -2.53
CA MET A 162 -0.73 12.96 -1.61
C MET A 162 -0.25 11.53 -1.32
N SER A 163 0.98 11.41 -0.83
CA SER A 163 1.60 10.14 -0.47
C SER A 163 0.72 9.31 0.45
N ARG A 164 0.45 8.08 0.10
CA ARG A 164 -0.45 7.17 0.83
C ARG A 164 0.06 5.75 0.95
N THR A 165 1.18 5.45 0.34
CA THR A 165 1.77 4.13 0.36
C THR A 165 2.66 3.96 1.58
N ILE A 166 2.86 2.73 2.02
CA ILE A 166 3.78 2.39 3.10
C ILE A 166 5.03 1.80 2.45
N PRO A 167 6.23 2.27 2.81
CA PRO A 167 7.46 1.71 2.29
C PRO A 167 7.62 0.24 2.70
N ALA A 168 8.32 -0.55 1.90
CA ALA A 168 8.76 -1.89 2.27
C ALA A 168 10.25 -1.87 2.63
N ILE A 169 10.58 -2.45 3.78
CA ILE A 169 11.91 -2.37 4.38
C ILE A 169 12.47 -3.76 4.57
N THR A 170 13.75 -3.91 4.27
CA THR A 170 14.58 -5.08 4.60
C THR A 170 15.70 -4.68 5.54
N GLU A 171 16.62 -5.59 5.84
CA GLU A 171 17.83 -5.29 6.60
C GLU A 171 18.67 -4.20 5.92
N ASP A 172 18.78 -4.23 4.59
CA ASP A 172 19.66 -3.35 3.82
C ASP A 172 18.93 -2.23 3.08
N TYR A 173 17.69 -2.45 2.63
CA TYR A 173 17.04 -1.60 1.64
C TYR A 173 15.65 -1.15 2.03
N ILE A 174 15.25 -0.02 1.48
CA ILE A 174 13.90 0.50 1.49
C ILE A 174 13.44 0.67 0.04
N VAL A 175 12.23 0.20 -0.26
CA VAL A 175 11.56 0.48 -1.53
C VAL A 175 10.30 1.29 -1.27
N THR A 176 10.13 2.37 -2.00
CA THR A 176 8.95 3.24 -1.97
C THR A 176 8.27 3.30 -3.32
N ILE A 177 6.98 3.66 -3.33
CA ILE A 177 6.25 4.03 -4.53
C ILE A 177 5.52 5.33 -4.22
N GLY A 178 5.86 6.37 -4.94
CA GLY A 178 5.23 7.68 -4.82
C GLY A 178 3.87 7.78 -5.52
N PRO A 179 3.16 8.89 -5.36
CA PRO A 179 1.78 9.06 -5.85
C PRO A 179 1.63 8.92 -7.37
N LYS A 180 2.62 9.29 -8.17
CA LYS A 180 2.62 9.14 -9.63
C LYS A 180 3.39 7.90 -10.12
N SER A 181 3.51 6.88 -9.27
CA SER A 181 4.15 5.60 -9.60
C SER A 181 5.67 5.66 -9.81
N HIS A 182 6.34 6.65 -9.24
CA HIS A 182 7.80 6.66 -9.17
C HIS A 182 8.25 5.69 -8.08
N VAL A 183 9.14 4.79 -8.43
CA VAL A 183 9.74 3.81 -7.50
C VAL A 183 11.13 4.28 -7.13
N MET A 184 11.43 4.23 -5.85
CA MET A 184 12.75 4.59 -5.33
C MET A 184 13.23 3.52 -4.37
N CYS A 185 14.47 3.07 -4.54
CA CYS A 185 15.18 2.18 -3.63
C CYS A 185 16.33 2.92 -2.99
N LEU A 186 16.38 2.84 -1.67
CA LEU A 186 17.39 3.50 -0.85
C LEU A 186 18.09 2.50 0.06
N ASP A 187 19.27 2.85 0.51
CA ASP A 187 19.86 2.24 1.68
C ASP A 187 19.02 2.53 2.93
N ARG A 188 18.86 1.55 3.80
CA ARG A 188 17.98 1.69 4.96
C ARG A 188 18.54 2.63 6.03
N GLU A 189 19.83 2.58 6.30
CA GLU A 189 20.39 3.31 7.44
C GLU A 189 20.61 4.80 7.12
N ASP A 190 21.20 5.07 5.96
CA ASP A 190 21.64 6.42 5.61
C ASP A 190 20.84 7.11 4.52
N GLY A 191 19.88 6.40 3.88
CA GLY A 191 19.05 6.95 2.82
C GLY A 191 19.78 7.13 1.49
N GLU A 192 20.96 6.52 1.29
CA GLU A 192 21.66 6.59 0.02
C GLU A 192 20.82 6.00 -1.12
N PHE A 193 20.77 6.73 -2.24
CA PHE A 193 20.04 6.30 -3.43
C PHE A 193 20.73 5.11 -4.09
N ARG A 194 19.96 4.06 -4.33
CA ARG A 194 20.45 2.86 -5.02
C ARG A 194 19.98 2.80 -6.46
N TRP A 195 18.69 2.93 -6.67
CA TRP A 195 18.06 2.97 -7.99
C TRP A 195 16.63 3.52 -7.88
N GLY A 196 16.11 3.94 -9.01
CA GLY A 196 14.71 4.37 -9.14
C GLY A 196 14.28 4.35 -10.59
N PHE A 197 12.98 4.26 -10.82
CA PHE A 197 12.39 4.35 -12.15
C PHE A 197 10.93 4.81 -12.09
N ASP A 198 10.48 5.34 -13.21
CA ASP A 198 9.11 5.74 -13.43
C ASP A 198 8.35 4.57 -14.07
N VAL A 199 7.41 3.97 -13.33
CA VAL A 199 6.59 2.83 -13.78
C VAL A 199 5.80 3.20 -15.05
N VAL A 200 5.32 4.44 -15.14
CA VAL A 200 4.53 4.90 -16.29
C VAL A 200 5.37 4.91 -17.55
N LYS A 201 6.61 5.40 -17.47
CA LYS A 201 7.52 5.44 -18.61
C LYS A 201 8.06 4.07 -18.99
N GLU A 202 8.45 3.28 -17.99
CA GLU A 202 9.08 1.98 -18.21
C GLU A 202 8.10 0.96 -18.82
N TYR A 203 6.85 0.95 -18.35
CA TYR A 203 5.85 -0.03 -18.75
C TYR A 203 4.76 0.55 -19.67
N GLN A 204 4.87 1.82 -20.08
CA GLN A 204 3.90 2.53 -20.94
C GLN A 204 2.46 2.45 -20.39
N THR A 205 2.34 2.55 -19.08
CA THR A 205 1.05 2.56 -18.36
C THR A 205 0.62 3.99 -18.04
N GLU A 206 -0.48 4.15 -17.34
CA GLU A 206 -1.01 5.46 -16.97
C GLU A 206 -0.96 5.67 -15.45
N ILE A 207 -0.84 6.94 -15.02
CA ILE A 207 -1.00 7.29 -13.62
C ILE A 207 -2.45 7.01 -13.22
N PRO A 208 -2.70 6.19 -12.16
CA PRO A 208 -4.05 5.93 -11.71
C PRO A 208 -4.81 7.22 -11.42
N PHE A 209 -6.10 7.29 -11.78
CA PHE A 209 -6.93 8.49 -11.61
C PHE A 209 -6.89 9.07 -10.18
N TRP A 210 -6.83 8.20 -9.18
CA TRP A 210 -6.73 8.57 -7.76
C TRP A 210 -5.30 8.46 -7.23
N TYR A 211 -4.30 8.45 -8.11
CA TYR A 211 -2.89 8.22 -7.83
C TYR A 211 -2.59 6.81 -7.26
N THR A 212 -1.32 6.50 -7.13
CA THR A 212 -0.87 5.17 -6.69
C THR A 212 -1.16 4.96 -5.21
N GLY A 213 -1.80 3.84 -4.91
CA GLY A 213 -2.08 3.40 -3.53
C GLY A 213 -1.52 2.00 -3.21
N GLN A 214 -0.78 1.38 -4.13
CA GLN A 214 -0.13 0.11 -3.87
C GLN A 214 1.11 0.30 -3.01
N CYS A 215 1.33 -0.62 -2.06
CA CYS A 215 2.58 -0.70 -1.33
C CYS A 215 3.52 -1.69 -2.02
N PRO A 216 4.82 -1.43 -2.09
CA PRO A 216 5.77 -2.37 -2.66
C PRO A 216 5.84 -3.64 -1.80
N LEU A 217 6.13 -4.77 -2.45
CA LEU A 217 6.44 -6.03 -1.79
C LEU A 217 7.89 -6.38 -2.08
N ILE A 218 8.64 -6.80 -1.07
CA ILE A 218 9.99 -7.34 -1.26
C ILE A 218 9.96 -8.81 -0.87
N ASP A 219 10.38 -9.66 -1.80
CA ASP A 219 10.57 -11.10 -1.60
C ASP A 219 11.93 -11.51 -2.16
N ASN A 220 12.73 -12.19 -1.36
CA ASN A 220 14.07 -12.68 -1.75
C ASN A 220 14.91 -11.65 -2.52
N ASN A 221 15.06 -10.43 -1.98
CA ASN A 221 15.77 -9.30 -2.60
C ASN A 221 15.20 -8.84 -3.95
N THR A 222 13.96 -9.20 -4.26
CA THR A 222 13.25 -8.76 -5.46
C THR A 222 12.11 -7.84 -5.07
N ALA A 223 12.09 -6.63 -5.60
CA ALA A 223 10.96 -5.73 -5.45
C ALA A 223 9.85 -6.13 -6.45
N ILE A 224 8.66 -6.40 -5.93
CA ILE A 224 7.48 -6.78 -6.71
C ILE A 224 6.51 -5.60 -6.68
N ILE A 225 6.17 -5.13 -7.87
CA ILE A 225 5.33 -3.95 -8.10
C ILE A 225 4.36 -4.29 -9.23
N ALA A 226 3.08 -3.91 -9.06
CA ALA A 226 2.11 -4.00 -10.14
C ALA A 226 2.19 -2.74 -11.00
N ALA A 227 2.54 -2.89 -12.27
CA ALA A 227 2.65 -1.75 -13.17
C ALA A 227 1.29 -1.09 -13.48
N GLY A 228 0.21 -1.77 -13.19
CA GLY A 228 -1.13 -1.37 -13.59
C GLY A 228 -1.42 -1.75 -15.04
N GLY A 229 -2.67 -1.65 -15.47
CA GLY A 229 -3.13 -1.89 -16.82
C GLY A 229 -4.43 -1.15 -17.03
#